data_384208a1fe5ec0702ca1402af0aa6c23
#
_entry.id   384208a1fe5ec0702ca1402af0aa6c23
#
_cell.length_a   1.000
_cell.length_b   1.000
_cell.length_c   1.000
_cell.angle_alpha   90.00
_cell.angle_beta   90.00
_cell.angle_gamma   90.00
#
_symmetry.space_group_name_H-M   'P 1'
#
loop_
_entity.id
_entity.type
_entity.pdbx_description
1 polymer ?
#
loop_
_entity_poly.entity_id
_entity_poly.type
_entity_poly.pdbx_seq_one_letter_code
_entity_poly.pdbx_strand_id
1 'polypeptide(L)'
;MTRKLALIAVALTILAPASAGAEGLAPPGFVGIAPQSALSESDYSLMERAGLDKIRFPLYWSSVEAVNPFLAERDWSGFDRAVKLAAIYGMRVLPTVWGSPNWVTPEARREPVDSAWQRRAWTSFLRSAVRRYGSDGVFWRENPELAYHPVRVWEIWNEQNIVTFGTVDPEGFAQLARISGRVIHRTDPGAKLILGGLFGRPLQVPPNLQSGAFLRRLYRAGGVKEWFDGVALHPYVASAAAMRGQIRNLRRVMRAHGDAATPLYVTEMGWGSDSLESRWERGVQGQAQEFDQAMAMLVNHRRAWRIGGVWWFSWIDADGACQFCDSAGLLTEAREAKPVWYRFNEWTGGDADTVPRASLGD
;
A
#
# COMPACT_ATOMS: atom_id res chain seq x y z
N MET A 1 20.24 14.27 69.89
CA MET A 1 19.10 14.21 68.96
C MET A 1 19.37 15.11 67.78
N THR A 2 19.96 14.57 66.73
CA THR A 2 20.35 15.32 65.51
C THR A 2 19.43 14.92 64.37
N ARG A 3 18.54 15.84 63.97
CA ARG A 3 17.65 15.67 62.83
C ARG A 3 18.41 15.89 61.51
N LYS A 4 18.53 14.85 60.69
CA LYS A 4 19.01 14.96 59.30
C LYS A 4 17.85 15.44 58.42
N LEU A 5 17.96 16.61 57.80
CA LEU A 5 17.11 17.06 56.73
C LEU A 5 17.56 16.38 55.42
N ALA A 6 16.66 15.65 54.77
CA ALA A 6 16.87 15.14 53.43
C ALA A 6 16.35 16.17 52.40
N LEU A 7 17.25 16.68 51.56
CA LEU A 7 16.89 17.51 50.41
C LEU A 7 16.41 16.56 49.27
N ILE A 8 15.15 16.70 48.89
CA ILE A 8 14.61 16.05 47.69
C ILE A 8 14.85 17.02 46.52
N ALA A 9 15.77 16.66 45.63
CA ALA A 9 15.95 17.36 44.36
C ALA A 9 14.86 16.91 43.37
N VAL A 10 13.93 17.81 43.04
CA VAL A 10 12.95 17.59 41.97
C VAL A 10 13.62 17.95 40.63
N ALA A 11 13.94 16.95 39.83
CA ALA A 11 14.39 17.16 38.47
C ALA A 11 13.18 17.57 37.60
N LEU A 12 13.14 18.82 37.20
CA LEU A 12 12.19 19.32 36.18
C LEU A 12 12.71 18.84 34.81
N THR A 13 12.11 17.81 34.26
CA THR A 13 12.28 17.44 32.86
C THR A 13 11.49 18.45 32.00
N ILE A 14 12.21 19.37 31.36
CA ILE A 14 11.66 20.26 30.35
C ILE A 14 11.44 19.38 29.12
N LEU A 15 10.19 18.95 28.90
CA LEU A 15 9.78 18.45 27.58
C LEU A 15 9.86 19.64 26.61
N ALA A 16 10.80 19.60 25.66
CA ALA A 16 10.78 20.50 24.52
C ALA A 16 9.45 20.26 23.76
N PRO A 17 8.72 21.32 23.37
CA PRO A 17 7.55 21.12 22.53
C PRO A 17 8.01 20.49 21.22
N ALA A 18 7.43 19.35 20.85
CA ALA A 18 7.53 18.84 19.51
C ALA A 18 7.05 19.97 18.57
N SER A 19 7.87 20.31 17.57
CA SER A 19 7.46 21.27 16.55
C SER A 19 6.17 20.75 15.95
N ALA A 20 5.06 21.48 16.18
CA ALA A 20 3.81 21.19 15.50
C ALA A 20 4.06 21.45 14.02
N GLY A 21 4.25 20.38 13.23
CA GLY A 21 4.25 20.47 11.78
C GLY A 21 2.96 21.16 11.31
N ALA A 22 3.01 21.84 10.19
CA ALA A 22 1.81 22.45 9.60
C ALA A 22 0.73 21.35 9.44
N GLU A 23 -0.52 21.66 9.76
CA GLU A 23 -1.62 20.74 9.47
C GLU A 23 -1.73 20.57 7.95
N GLY A 24 -1.59 19.34 7.47
CA GLY A 24 -1.73 19.03 6.05
C GLY A 24 -3.17 19.22 5.57
N LEU A 25 -3.33 19.45 4.28
CA LEU A 25 -4.65 19.59 3.65
C LEU A 25 -5.46 18.29 3.65
N ALA A 26 -4.79 17.14 3.73
CA ALA A 26 -5.44 15.84 3.87
C ALA A 26 -5.67 15.47 5.34
N PRO A 27 -6.72 14.71 5.66
CA PRO A 27 -6.88 14.20 7.01
C PRO A 27 -5.69 13.34 7.45
N PRO A 28 -5.30 13.40 8.73
CA PRO A 28 -4.22 12.54 9.24
C PRO A 28 -4.41 11.07 8.87
N GLY A 29 -3.36 10.42 8.41
CA GLY A 29 -3.40 9.03 8.00
C GLY A 29 -4.23 8.72 6.76
N PHE A 30 -4.54 9.71 5.92
CA PHE A 30 -5.25 9.48 4.65
C PHE A 30 -4.30 9.17 3.50
N VAL A 31 -3.11 9.76 3.50
CA VAL A 31 -2.10 9.63 2.44
C VAL A 31 -1.01 8.65 2.86
N GLY A 32 -0.57 7.83 1.96
CA GLY A 32 0.56 6.93 2.09
C GLY A 32 1.44 6.94 0.85
N ILE A 33 2.49 6.14 0.86
CA ILE A 33 3.43 5.97 -0.25
C ILE A 33 3.54 4.50 -0.64
N ALA A 34 3.64 4.22 -1.93
CA ALA A 34 3.90 2.90 -2.51
C ALA A 34 5.20 2.96 -3.32
N PRO A 35 6.37 2.77 -2.71
CA PRO A 35 7.65 2.77 -3.40
C PRO A 35 7.79 1.54 -4.29
N GLN A 36 8.50 1.69 -5.42
CA GLN A 36 8.79 0.60 -6.35
C GLN A 36 10.22 0.06 -6.22
N SER A 37 11.13 0.84 -5.63
CA SER A 37 12.55 0.50 -5.46
C SER A 37 12.87 0.15 -4.01
N ALA A 38 14.04 -0.46 -3.80
CA ALA A 38 14.58 -0.70 -2.47
C ALA A 38 14.81 0.62 -1.74
N LEU A 39 14.46 0.66 -0.46
CA LEU A 39 14.60 1.84 0.39
C LEU A 39 15.80 1.73 1.30
N SER A 40 16.53 2.83 1.43
CA SER A 40 17.53 3.05 2.48
C SER A 40 16.86 3.57 3.76
N GLU A 41 17.56 3.54 4.88
CA GLU A 41 17.07 4.13 6.13
C GLU A 41 16.82 5.63 6.01
N SER A 42 17.65 6.34 5.24
CA SER A 42 17.46 7.78 4.96
C SER A 42 16.14 8.06 4.20
N ASP A 43 15.68 7.13 3.36
CA ASP A 43 14.37 7.28 2.71
C ASP A 43 13.23 7.25 3.73
N TYR A 44 13.28 6.34 4.73
CA TYR A 44 12.27 6.31 5.80
C TYR A 44 12.29 7.57 6.66
N SER A 45 13.47 8.06 7.02
CA SER A 45 13.62 9.34 7.74
C SER A 45 13.05 10.51 6.93
N LEU A 46 13.25 10.52 5.62
CA LEU A 46 12.71 11.56 4.76
C LEU A 46 11.18 11.43 4.60
N MET A 47 10.65 10.21 4.54
CA MET A 47 9.21 9.94 4.51
C MET A 47 8.51 10.46 5.79
N GLU A 48 9.10 10.25 6.96
CA GLU A 48 8.61 10.80 8.23
C GLU A 48 8.54 12.32 8.17
N ARG A 49 9.61 12.99 7.73
CA ARG A 49 9.64 14.45 7.56
C ARG A 49 8.65 14.95 6.50
N ALA A 50 8.35 14.15 5.50
CA ALA A 50 7.32 14.41 4.51
C ALA A 50 5.89 14.18 5.06
N GLY A 51 5.73 13.96 6.37
CA GLY A 51 4.42 13.78 7.02
C GLY A 51 3.75 12.45 6.75
N LEU A 52 4.50 11.43 6.30
CA LEU A 52 3.96 10.10 6.01
C LEU A 52 3.89 9.24 7.27
N ASP A 53 2.74 8.60 7.46
CA ASP A 53 2.49 7.62 8.53
C ASP A 53 2.10 6.24 7.97
N LYS A 54 2.16 6.05 6.64
CA LYS A 54 1.78 4.82 5.96
C LYS A 54 2.67 4.52 4.77
N ILE A 55 3.07 3.26 4.68
CA ILE A 55 3.83 2.74 3.56
C ILE A 55 3.21 1.43 3.08
N ARG A 56 3.12 1.26 1.76
CA ARG A 56 2.68 0.03 1.11
C ARG A 56 3.84 -0.59 0.37
N PHE A 57 4.13 -1.87 0.64
CA PHE A 57 5.12 -2.61 -0.12
C PHE A 57 4.79 -4.11 -0.18
N PRO A 58 5.35 -4.84 -1.16
CA PRO A 58 5.03 -6.24 -1.33
C PRO A 58 5.61 -7.11 -0.22
N LEU A 59 4.79 -8.06 0.26
CA LEU A 59 5.24 -9.25 0.96
C LEU A 59 5.19 -10.40 -0.05
N TYR A 60 6.30 -10.63 -0.73
CA TYR A 60 6.42 -11.71 -1.70
C TYR A 60 6.48 -13.06 -0.99
N TRP A 61 5.47 -13.91 -1.23
CA TRP A 61 5.49 -15.27 -0.70
C TRP A 61 6.69 -16.07 -1.20
N SER A 62 7.02 -15.93 -2.48
CA SER A 62 8.18 -16.57 -3.10
C SER A 62 9.53 -16.17 -2.49
N SER A 63 9.63 -14.99 -1.89
CA SER A 63 10.86 -14.56 -1.19
C SER A 63 10.95 -15.17 0.21
N VAL A 64 9.81 -15.27 0.91
CA VAL A 64 9.78 -15.84 2.27
C VAL A 64 9.88 -17.36 2.26
N GLU A 65 9.26 -18.01 1.30
CA GLU A 65 9.27 -19.47 1.13
C GLU A 65 9.83 -19.84 -0.26
N ALA A 66 11.05 -19.41 -0.56
CA ALA A 66 11.72 -19.76 -1.82
C ALA A 66 11.86 -21.28 -1.98
N VAL A 67 12.02 -21.99 -0.86
CA VAL A 67 12.02 -23.44 -0.75
C VAL A 67 10.80 -23.88 0.06
N ASN A 68 10.29 -25.08 -0.23
CA ASN A 68 9.18 -25.66 0.54
C ASN A 68 9.51 -25.68 2.05
N PRO A 69 8.64 -25.12 2.92
CA PRO A 69 8.92 -24.97 4.36
C PRO A 69 9.05 -26.30 5.14
N PHE A 70 8.77 -27.43 4.52
CA PHE A 70 9.14 -28.76 5.06
C PHE A 70 10.64 -29.08 4.88
N LEU A 71 11.34 -28.33 4.01
CA LEU A 71 12.75 -28.56 3.68
C LEU A 71 13.66 -27.44 4.21
N ALA A 72 13.13 -26.25 4.41
CA ALA A 72 13.86 -25.09 4.92
C ALA A 72 12.94 -24.15 5.72
N GLU A 73 13.52 -23.39 6.63
CA GLU A 73 12.78 -22.37 7.38
C GLU A 73 12.38 -21.18 6.49
N ARG A 74 11.35 -20.46 6.93
CA ARG A 74 10.88 -19.22 6.28
C ARG A 74 11.87 -18.08 6.48
N ASP A 75 12.27 -17.45 5.41
CA ASP A 75 13.11 -16.26 5.48
C ASP A 75 12.24 -14.98 5.56
N TRP A 76 12.10 -14.45 6.76
CA TRP A 76 11.40 -13.18 7.00
C TRP A 76 12.32 -11.96 6.97
N SER A 77 13.64 -12.15 6.85
CA SER A 77 14.65 -11.10 7.08
C SER A 77 14.42 -9.83 6.27
N GLY A 78 14.08 -9.97 5.00
CA GLY A 78 13.80 -8.83 4.12
C GLY A 78 12.57 -8.03 4.55
N PHE A 79 11.49 -8.72 4.90
CA PHE A 79 10.25 -8.04 5.34
C PHE A 79 10.35 -7.55 6.78
N ASP A 80 11.04 -8.28 7.67
CA ASP A 80 11.35 -7.83 9.04
C ASP A 80 12.10 -6.51 9.04
N ARG A 81 13.13 -6.38 8.17
CA ARG A 81 13.88 -5.13 8.02
C ARG A 81 12.97 -3.98 7.61
N ALA A 82 12.08 -4.20 6.63
CA ALA A 82 11.18 -3.17 6.14
C ALA A 82 10.16 -2.75 7.23
N VAL A 83 9.57 -3.70 7.95
CA VAL A 83 8.65 -3.43 9.07
C VAL A 83 9.37 -2.72 10.22
N LYS A 84 10.61 -3.13 10.53
CA LYS A 84 11.44 -2.50 11.57
C LYS A 84 11.70 -1.03 11.24
N LEU A 85 12.16 -0.72 10.03
CA LEU A 85 12.41 0.66 9.61
C LEU A 85 11.11 1.46 9.59
N ALA A 86 10.02 0.91 9.08
CA ALA A 86 8.72 1.59 9.12
C ALA A 86 8.32 1.93 10.58
N ALA A 87 8.49 1.01 11.53
CA ALA A 87 8.16 1.24 12.93
C ALA A 87 9.06 2.29 13.60
N ILE A 88 10.37 2.30 13.31
CA ILE A 88 11.32 3.30 13.83
C ILE A 88 10.88 4.71 13.40
N TYR A 89 10.41 4.86 12.18
CA TYR A 89 9.97 6.16 11.62
C TYR A 89 8.45 6.35 11.68
N GLY A 90 7.75 5.71 12.63
CA GLY A 90 6.33 5.95 12.93
C GLY A 90 5.34 5.54 11.85
N MET A 91 5.74 4.73 10.87
CA MET A 91 4.89 4.36 9.74
C MET A 91 4.20 3.00 9.94
N ARG A 92 2.95 2.93 9.56
CA ARG A 92 2.14 1.70 9.48
C ARG A 92 2.29 1.06 8.11
N VAL A 93 2.51 -0.25 8.10
CA VAL A 93 2.70 -1.01 6.88
C VAL A 93 1.36 -1.54 6.35
N LEU A 94 1.12 -1.36 5.06
CA LEU A 94 0.13 -2.08 4.27
C LEU A 94 0.86 -3.11 3.39
N PRO A 95 0.96 -4.38 3.80
CA PRO A 95 1.57 -5.40 2.97
C PRO A 95 0.64 -5.79 1.82
N THR A 96 1.19 -5.84 0.60
CA THR A 96 0.56 -6.49 -0.55
C THR A 96 1.09 -7.91 -0.62
N VAL A 97 0.28 -8.88 -0.22
CA VAL A 97 0.68 -10.28 -0.10
C VAL A 97 0.40 -11.03 -1.40
N TRP A 98 1.45 -11.40 -2.14
CA TRP A 98 1.30 -12.10 -3.41
C TRP A 98 2.58 -12.84 -3.84
N GLY A 99 2.57 -13.44 -5.04
CA GLY A 99 3.74 -14.05 -5.65
C GLY A 99 3.97 -15.49 -5.17
N SER A 100 3.28 -16.45 -5.78
CA SER A 100 3.43 -17.87 -5.46
C SER A 100 4.86 -18.36 -5.71
N PRO A 101 5.47 -19.14 -4.81
CA PRO A 101 6.76 -19.74 -5.05
C PRO A 101 6.67 -20.88 -6.08
N ASN A 102 7.78 -21.16 -6.78
CA ASN A 102 7.83 -22.14 -7.87
C ASN A 102 7.47 -23.57 -7.43
N TRP A 103 7.67 -23.91 -6.16
CA TRP A 103 7.27 -25.21 -5.63
C TRP A 103 5.75 -25.32 -5.40
N VAL A 104 4.99 -24.21 -5.51
CA VAL A 104 3.52 -24.18 -5.42
C VAL A 104 2.88 -24.06 -6.79
N THR A 105 3.34 -23.12 -7.59
CA THR A 105 2.85 -22.87 -8.96
C THR A 105 4.03 -22.59 -9.89
N PRO A 106 3.92 -22.91 -11.18
CA PRO A 106 5.03 -22.67 -12.12
C PRO A 106 5.29 -21.18 -12.38
N GLU A 107 4.33 -20.32 -12.07
CA GLU A 107 4.41 -18.87 -12.30
C GLU A 107 4.02 -18.11 -11.03
N ALA A 108 4.84 -17.16 -10.60
CA ALA A 108 4.60 -16.39 -9.39
C ALA A 108 3.27 -15.61 -9.41
N ARG A 109 2.80 -15.20 -10.60
CA ARG A 109 1.52 -14.51 -10.79
C ARG A 109 0.28 -15.40 -10.69
N ARG A 110 0.44 -16.74 -10.62
CA ARG A 110 -0.68 -17.67 -10.55
C ARG A 110 -1.16 -17.79 -9.11
N GLU A 111 -2.44 -17.55 -8.91
CA GLU A 111 -3.11 -17.67 -7.61
C GLU A 111 -3.13 -19.15 -7.17
N PRO A 112 -2.82 -19.48 -5.90
CA PRO A 112 -2.63 -20.86 -5.44
C PRO A 112 -3.95 -21.53 -5.05
N VAL A 113 -4.87 -21.68 -5.99
CA VAL A 113 -6.24 -22.14 -5.74
C VAL A 113 -6.64 -23.43 -6.45
N ASP A 114 -5.86 -23.90 -7.41
CA ASP A 114 -6.24 -25.01 -8.30
C ASP A 114 -6.37 -26.35 -7.55
N SER A 115 -5.56 -26.56 -6.53
CA SER A 115 -5.57 -27.81 -5.76
C SER A 115 -5.75 -27.59 -4.26
N ALA A 116 -6.23 -28.61 -3.55
CA ALA A 116 -6.33 -28.57 -2.09
C ALA A 116 -4.96 -28.36 -1.42
N TRP A 117 -3.89 -28.84 -2.06
CA TRP A 117 -2.53 -28.68 -1.56
C TRP A 117 -2.06 -27.22 -1.68
N GLN A 118 -2.25 -26.57 -2.83
CA GLN A 118 -1.94 -25.15 -3.03
C GLN A 118 -2.69 -24.25 -2.02
N ARG A 119 -3.97 -24.51 -1.83
CA ARG A 119 -4.80 -23.78 -0.84
C ARG A 119 -4.31 -23.98 0.59
N ARG A 120 -3.82 -25.18 0.95
CA ARG A 120 -3.22 -25.42 2.27
C ARG A 120 -1.88 -24.70 2.43
N ALA A 121 -1.03 -24.72 1.39
CA ALA A 121 0.24 -24.01 1.40
C ALA A 121 0.04 -22.50 1.60
N TRP A 122 -0.86 -21.87 0.83
CA TRP A 122 -1.25 -20.47 1.02
C TRP A 122 -1.78 -20.18 2.43
N THR A 123 -2.68 -21.02 2.92
CA THR A 123 -3.24 -20.90 4.28
C THR A 123 -2.16 -20.93 5.35
N SER A 124 -1.16 -21.80 5.19
CA SER A 124 -0.02 -21.93 6.12
C SER A 124 0.84 -20.67 6.11
N PHE A 125 1.23 -20.22 4.92
CA PHE A 125 2.02 -19.01 4.75
C PHE A 125 1.30 -17.78 5.33
N LEU A 126 0.09 -17.49 4.89
CA LEU A 126 -0.66 -16.30 5.31
C LEU A 126 -0.90 -16.29 6.83
N ARG A 127 -1.23 -17.45 7.42
CA ARG A 127 -1.35 -17.57 8.88
C ARG A 127 -0.05 -17.22 9.60
N SER A 128 1.08 -17.66 9.07
CA SER A 128 2.39 -17.35 9.63
C SER A 128 2.73 -15.86 9.52
N ALA A 129 2.40 -15.22 8.40
CA ALA A 129 2.57 -13.78 8.22
C ALA A 129 1.73 -12.98 9.23
N VAL A 130 0.44 -13.33 9.39
CA VAL A 130 -0.44 -12.65 10.35
C VAL A 130 0.03 -12.88 11.79
N ARG A 131 0.47 -14.09 12.14
CA ARG A 131 1.04 -14.38 13.47
C ARG A 131 2.37 -13.68 13.73
N ARG A 132 3.11 -13.31 12.69
CA ARG A 132 4.36 -12.59 12.85
C ARG A 132 4.14 -11.08 13.02
N TYR A 133 3.30 -10.46 12.19
CA TYR A 133 3.19 -9.01 12.11
C TYR A 133 1.86 -8.42 12.60
N GLY A 134 0.86 -9.25 12.87
CA GLY A 134 -0.45 -8.82 13.36
C GLY A 134 -0.43 -8.36 14.81
N SER A 135 -1.62 -8.20 15.42
CA SER A 135 -1.80 -7.59 16.75
C SER A 135 -1.05 -8.28 17.88
N ASP A 136 -0.97 -9.62 17.86
CA ASP A 136 -0.21 -10.39 18.85
C ASP A 136 1.07 -10.97 18.25
N GLY A 137 1.65 -10.24 17.28
CA GLY A 137 2.71 -10.71 16.43
C GLY A 137 4.01 -11.04 17.16
N VAL A 138 4.65 -12.13 16.73
CA VAL A 138 5.97 -12.56 17.25
C VAL A 138 7.00 -11.45 17.05
N PHE A 139 6.99 -10.78 15.88
CA PHE A 139 7.89 -9.68 15.56
C PHE A 139 7.89 -8.58 16.63
N TRP A 140 6.72 -8.17 17.11
CA TRP A 140 6.58 -7.11 18.10
C TRP A 140 7.09 -7.54 19.49
N ARG A 141 6.94 -8.82 19.83
CA ARG A 141 7.50 -9.36 21.09
C ARG A 141 9.01 -9.52 21.06
N GLU A 142 9.57 -9.79 19.87
CA GLU A 142 11.01 -9.89 19.63
C GLU A 142 11.70 -8.51 19.56
N ASN A 143 10.93 -7.44 19.32
CA ASN A 143 11.42 -6.07 19.17
C ASN A 143 10.62 -5.09 20.07
N PRO A 144 10.65 -5.26 21.40
CA PRO A 144 9.83 -4.46 22.33
C PRO A 144 10.25 -2.98 22.41
N GLU A 145 11.42 -2.64 21.89
CA GLU A 145 11.92 -1.27 21.78
C GLU A 145 11.26 -0.45 20.67
N LEU A 146 10.61 -1.11 19.70
CA LEU A 146 9.97 -0.43 18.59
C LEU A 146 8.59 0.11 18.98
N ALA A 147 8.19 1.21 18.35
CA ALA A 147 6.82 1.67 18.40
C ALA A 147 5.87 0.57 17.85
N TYR A 148 4.82 0.26 18.60
CA TYR A 148 3.89 -0.82 18.27
C TYR A 148 2.94 -0.41 17.14
N HIS A 149 3.27 -0.79 15.92
CA HIS A 149 2.50 -0.54 14.70
C HIS A 149 2.12 -1.83 13.97
N PRO A 150 1.31 -2.73 14.59
CA PRO A 150 0.99 -4.02 13.99
C PRO A 150 0.25 -3.85 12.67
N VAL A 151 0.46 -4.80 11.77
CA VAL A 151 -0.26 -4.87 10.49
C VAL A 151 -1.73 -5.19 10.76
N ARG A 152 -2.61 -4.22 10.51
CA ARG A 152 -4.06 -4.32 10.73
C ARG A 152 -4.86 -4.45 9.45
N VAL A 153 -4.24 -4.18 8.29
CA VAL A 153 -4.86 -4.28 6.97
C VAL A 153 -3.92 -5.08 6.08
N TRP A 154 -4.45 -6.09 5.44
CA TRP A 154 -3.72 -7.00 4.55
C TRP A 154 -4.30 -6.89 3.15
N GLU A 155 -3.52 -6.45 2.19
CA GLU A 155 -3.91 -6.44 0.79
C GLU A 155 -3.53 -7.77 0.15
N ILE A 156 -4.53 -8.48 -0.39
CA ILE A 156 -4.33 -9.81 -0.94
C ILE A 156 -4.27 -9.74 -2.46
N TRP A 157 -3.10 -10.08 -2.99
CA TRP A 157 -2.70 -10.03 -4.40
C TRP A 157 -2.49 -8.60 -4.91
N ASN A 158 -2.06 -8.50 -6.18
CA ASN A 158 -1.83 -7.25 -6.90
C ASN A 158 -2.34 -7.38 -8.32
N GLU A 159 -3.17 -6.45 -8.77
CA GLU A 159 -3.65 -6.30 -10.16
C GLU A 159 -4.07 -7.62 -10.84
N GLN A 160 -4.74 -8.48 -10.10
CA GLN A 160 -5.17 -9.81 -10.54
C GLN A 160 -6.11 -9.81 -11.76
N ASN A 161 -6.53 -8.62 -12.20
CA ASN A 161 -7.36 -8.42 -13.38
C ASN A 161 -6.55 -8.19 -14.67
N ILE A 162 -5.22 -8.26 -14.61
CA ILE A 162 -4.32 -8.20 -15.76
C ILE A 162 -3.29 -9.34 -15.74
N VAL A 163 -2.89 -9.81 -16.94
CA VAL A 163 -1.99 -10.97 -17.10
C VAL A 163 -0.59 -10.77 -16.51
N THR A 164 -0.17 -9.53 -16.29
CA THR A 164 1.12 -9.22 -15.69
C THR A 164 1.21 -9.76 -14.26
N PHE A 165 0.12 -9.67 -13.50
CA PHE A 165 0.10 -9.97 -12.07
C PHE A 165 -0.90 -11.03 -11.63
N GLY A 166 -1.75 -11.54 -12.54
CA GLY A 166 -2.75 -12.55 -12.23
C GLY A 166 -3.09 -13.44 -13.41
N THR A 167 -3.87 -14.48 -13.16
CA THR A 167 -4.41 -15.35 -14.22
C THR A 167 -5.67 -14.79 -14.85
N VAL A 168 -6.17 -13.66 -14.33
CA VAL A 168 -7.44 -13.02 -14.74
C VAL A 168 -8.63 -13.96 -14.55
N ASP A 169 -8.63 -14.71 -13.49
CA ASP A 169 -9.71 -15.63 -13.08
C ASP A 169 -10.47 -15.08 -11.86
N PRO A 170 -11.62 -14.38 -12.06
CA PRO A 170 -12.41 -13.83 -10.96
C PRO A 170 -12.99 -14.88 -10.01
N GLU A 171 -13.29 -16.07 -10.50
CA GLU A 171 -13.83 -17.19 -9.70
C GLU A 171 -12.76 -17.80 -8.83
N GLY A 172 -11.58 -18.07 -9.37
CA GLY A 172 -10.41 -18.52 -8.62
C GLY A 172 -9.97 -17.48 -7.60
N PHE A 173 -9.96 -16.20 -7.98
CA PHE A 173 -9.65 -15.12 -7.06
C PHE A 173 -10.69 -14.99 -5.93
N ALA A 174 -11.97 -15.21 -6.19
CA ALA A 174 -13.00 -15.28 -5.15
C ALA A 174 -12.71 -16.40 -4.13
N GLN A 175 -12.18 -17.54 -4.60
CA GLN A 175 -11.75 -18.62 -3.71
C GLN A 175 -10.54 -18.20 -2.86
N LEU A 176 -9.55 -17.51 -3.46
CA LEU A 176 -8.40 -16.97 -2.73
C LEU A 176 -8.84 -15.98 -1.65
N ALA A 177 -9.74 -15.05 -1.98
CA ALA A 177 -10.28 -14.08 -1.03
C ALA A 177 -10.98 -14.75 0.16
N ARG A 178 -11.82 -15.78 -0.09
CA ARG A 178 -12.48 -16.53 0.99
C ARG A 178 -11.49 -17.23 1.91
N ILE A 179 -10.47 -17.88 1.36
CA ILE A 179 -9.43 -18.56 2.14
C ILE A 179 -8.68 -17.55 2.99
N SER A 180 -8.25 -16.45 2.36
CA SER A 180 -7.45 -15.41 2.99
C SER A 180 -8.23 -14.70 4.10
N GLY A 181 -9.49 -14.31 3.87
CA GLY A 181 -10.34 -13.69 4.87
C GLY A 181 -10.57 -14.60 6.07
N ARG A 182 -10.85 -15.88 5.82
CA ARG A 182 -10.97 -16.87 6.89
C ARG A 182 -9.70 -17.00 7.73
N VAL A 183 -8.55 -16.98 7.10
CA VAL A 183 -7.25 -17.07 7.79
C VAL A 183 -7.00 -15.83 8.62
N ILE A 184 -7.13 -14.64 8.02
CA ILE A 184 -6.84 -13.36 8.67
C ILE A 184 -7.77 -13.16 9.85
N HIS A 185 -9.09 -13.20 9.65
CA HIS A 185 -10.07 -12.94 10.70
C HIS A 185 -10.06 -13.97 11.86
N ARG A 186 -9.63 -15.22 11.60
CA ARG A 186 -9.45 -16.22 12.67
C ARG A 186 -8.12 -16.07 13.41
N THR A 187 -7.10 -15.55 12.76
CA THR A 187 -5.76 -15.41 13.36
C THR A 187 -5.62 -14.10 14.11
N ASP A 188 -6.18 -13.02 13.57
CA ASP A 188 -6.28 -11.69 14.18
C ASP A 188 -7.68 -11.11 13.90
N PRO A 189 -8.65 -11.28 14.81
CA PRO A 189 -10.05 -10.88 14.60
C PRO A 189 -10.24 -9.38 14.35
N GLY A 190 -9.28 -8.53 14.73
CA GLY A 190 -9.31 -7.09 14.49
C GLY A 190 -8.66 -6.67 13.17
N ALA A 191 -8.02 -7.58 12.47
CA ALA A 191 -7.39 -7.30 11.18
C ALA A 191 -8.42 -7.30 10.04
N LYS A 192 -8.09 -6.59 8.97
CA LYS A 192 -8.92 -6.43 7.78
C LYS A 192 -8.23 -7.00 6.56
N LEU A 193 -9.00 -7.60 5.66
CA LEU A 193 -8.57 -7.96 4.32
C LEU A 193 -9.10 -6.94 3.31
N ILE A 194 -8.23 -6.38 2.49
CA ILE A 194 -8.64 -5.69 1.26
C ILE A 194 -8.23 -6.50 0.04
N LEU A 195 -9.11 -6.52 -0.97
CA LEU A 195 -8.80 -7.16 -2.24
C LEU A 195 -7.70 -6.37 -2.94
N GLY A 196 -6.75 -7.05 -3.57
CA GLY A 196 -5.62 -6.44 -4.27
C GLY A 196 -6.05 -5.38 -5.27
N GLY A 197 -5.24 -4.34 -5.39
CA GLY A 197 -5.54 -3.18 -6.22
C GLY A 197 -5.85 -3.56 -7.65
N LEU A 198 -7.09 -3.37 -8.07
CA LEU A 198 -7.52 -3.65 -9.43
C LEU A 198 -6.98 -2.57 -10.38
N PHE A 199 -6.25 -2.97 -11.43
CA PHE A 199 -5.90 -2.03 -12.49
C PHE A 199 -7.17 -1.49 -13.14
N GLY A 200 -7.37 -0.18 -13.06
CA GLY A 200 -8.66 0.42 -13.35
C GLY A 200 -9.14 0.16 -14.77
N ARG A 201 -8.32 0.50 -15.77
CA ARG A 201 -8.68 0.40 -17.19
C ARG A 201 -7.50 -0.06 -18.04
N PRO A 202 -7.16 -1.36 -17.99
CA PRO A 202 -6.06 -1.91 -18.78
C PRO A 202 -6.35 -1.80 -20.28
N LEU A 203 -5.30 -1.98 -21.08
CA LEU A 203 -5.46 -2.24 -22.51
C LEU A 203 -6.40 -3.44 -22.66
N GLN A 204 -7.38 -3.32 -23.58
CA GLN A 204 -8.39 -4.36 -23.81
C GLN A 204 -7.82 -5.48 -24.69
N VAL A 205 -6.79 -6.13 -24.20
CA VAL A 205 -6.22 -7.32 -24.81
C VAL A 205 -6.68 -8.50 -23.94
N PRO A 206 -7.49 -9.41 -24.47
CA PRO A 206 -7.89 -10.59 -23.71
C PRO A 206 -6.66 -11.36 -23.21
N PRO A 207 -6.74 -11.93 -21.98
CA PRO A 207 -7.90 -11.99 -21.09
C PRO A 207 -8.07 -10.82 -20.12
N ASN A 208 -7.29 -9.72 -20.23
CA ASN A 208 -7.37 -8.58 -19.29
C ASN A 208 -8.81 -8.07 -19.12
N LEU A 209 -9.18 -7.74 -17.89
CA LEU A 209 -10.48 -7.22 -17.53
C LEU A 209 -10.38 -5.83 -16.90
N GLN A 210 -11.29 -4.92 -17.27
CA GLN A 210 -11.48 -3.69 -16.52
C GLN A 210 -11.88 -3.99 -15.08
N SER A 211 -11.43 -3.16 -14.12
CA SER A 211 -11.72 -3.33 -12.68
C SER A 211 -13.19 -3.63 -12.37
N GLY A 212 -14.12 -2.86 -12.96
CA GLY A 212 -15.56 -3.08 -12.76
C GLY A 212 -16.09 -4.38 -13.38
N ALA A 213 -15.48 -4.87 -14.47
CA ALA A 213 -15.86 -6.15 -15.08
C ALA A 213 -15.37 -7.32 -14.21
N PHE A 214 -14.13 -7.25 -13.75
CA PHE A 214 -13.57 -8.24 -12.84
C PHE A 214 -14.37 -8.32 -11.53
N LEU A 215 -14.63 -7.19 -10.89
CA LEU A 215 -15.38 -7.14 -9.64
C LEU A 215 -16.82 -7.67 -9.78
N ARG A 216 -17.51 -7.39 -10.89
CA ARG A 216 -18.82 -7.99 -11.15
C ARG A 216 -18.79 -9.51 -11.23
N ARG A 217 -17.78 -10.08 -11.89
CA ARG A 217 -17.61 -11.54 -11.97
C ARG A 217 -17.28 -12.12 -10.60
N LEU A 218 -16.40 -11.47 -9.87
CA LEU A 218 -16.06 -11.85 -8.48
C LEU A 218 -17.32 -11.96 -7.59
N TYR A 219 -18.20 -10.96 -7.62
CA TYR A 219 -19.44 -10.99 -6.85
C TYR A 219 -20.38 -12.13 -7.28
N ARG A 220 -20.39 -12.48 -8.57
CA ARG A 220 -21.21 -13.61 -9.07
C ARG A 220 -20.75 -14.97 -8.57
N ALA A 221 -19.48 -15.11 -8.18
CA ALA A 221 -18.99 -16.34 -7.54
C ALA A 221 -19.67 -16.62 -6.19
N GLY A 222 -20.49 -15.70 -5.67
CA GLY A 222 -21.32 -15.83 -4.47
C GLY A 222 -20.52 -15.89 -3.17
N GLY A 223 -21.10 -15.44 -2.07
CA GLY A 223 -20.54 -15.58 -0.70
C GLY A 223 -19.15 -14.99 -0.48
N VAL A 224 -18.62 -14.15 -1.39
CA VAL A 224 -17.26 -13.61 -1.25
C VAL A 224 -17.21 -12.35 -0.38
N LYS A 225 -18.30 -11.57 -0.31
CA LYS A 225 -18.37 -10.29 0.41
C LYS A 225 -18.12 -10.41 1.91
N GLU A 226 -18.41 -11.56 2.48
CA GLU A 226 -18.23 -11.85 3.91
C GLU A 226 -16.75 -11.99 4.30
N TRP A 227 -15.85 -12.06 3.32
CA TRP A 227 -14.46 -12.41 3.53
C TRP A 227 -13.47 -11.28 3.27
N PHE A 228 -13.95 -10.13 2.80
CA PHE A 228 -13.10 -8.95 2.63
C PHE A 228 -13.76 -7.70 3.23
N ASP A 229 -12.95 -6.77 3.68
CA ASP A 229 -13.33 -5.54 4.38
C ASP A 229 -13.11 -4.29 3.52
N GLY A 230 -12.55 -4.46 2.34
CA GLY A 230 -12.30 -3.38 1.40
C GLY A 230 -11.95 -3.85 0.00
N VAL A 231 -12.11 -2.94 -0.96
CA VAL A 231 -11.70 -3.13 -2.35
C VAL A 231 -10.63 -2.11 -2.68
N ALA A 232 -9.53 -2.55 -3.29
CA ALA A 232 -8.50 -1.62 -3.74
C ALA A 232 -8.57 -1.39 -5.26
N LEU A 233 -8.11 -0.22 -5.68
CA LEU A 233 -8.12 0.25 -7.07
C LEU A 233 -6.81 0.97 -7.37
N HIS A 234 -6.23 0.69 -8.53
CA HIS A 234 -5.14 1.43 -9.16
C HIS A 234 -5.69 2.20 -10.36
N PRO A 235 -6.18 3.43 -10.19
CA PRO A 235 -6.88 4.17 -11.22
C PRO A 235 -5.93 4.93 -12.15
N TYR A 236 -4.94 4.25 -12.73
CA TYR A 236 -4.01 4.85 -13.67
C TYR A 236 -4.71 5.37 -14.91
N VAL A 237 -4.63 6.66 -15.13
CA VAL A 237 -5.36 7.41 -16.16
C VAL A 237 -4.60 8.66 -16.59
N ALA A 238 -5.05 9.27 -17.69
CA ALA A 238 -4.45 10.48 -18.22
C ALA A 238 -4.66 11.74 -17.34
N SER A 239 -5.67 11.75 -16.46
CA SER A 239 -5.95 12.92 -15.62
C SER A 239 -6.76 12.59 -14.37
N ALA A 240 -6.71 13.44 -13.36
CA ALA A 240 -7.55 13.38 -12.16
C ALA A 240 -9.05 13.34 -12.49
N ALA A 241 -9.48 14.07 -13.52
CA ALA A 241 -10.87 14.05 -13.98
C ALA A 241 -11.27 12.65 -14.50
N ALA A 242 -10.39 11.97 -15.22
CA ALA A 242 -10.61 10.60 -15.68
C ALA A 242 -10.62 9.58 -14.53
N MET A 243 -9.81 9.80 -13.49
CA MET A 243 -9.79 9.01 -12.25
C MET A 243 -11.15 8.99 -11.56
N ARG A 244 -11.83 10.15 -11.49
CA ARG A 244 -13.21 10.26 -10.97
C ARG A 244 -14.15 9.26 -11.65
N GLY A 245 -14.03 9.10 -12.96
CA GLY A 245 -14.85 8.16 -13.74
C GLY A 245 -14.64 6.71 -13.32
N GLN A 246 -13.41 6.29 -13.11
CA GLN A 246 -13.08 4.93 -12.66
C GLN A 246 -13.58 4.65 -11.24
N ILE A 247 -13.35 5.55 -10.29
CA ILE A 247 -13.84 5.42 -8.91
C ILE A 247 -15.37 5.32 -8.89
N ARG A 248 -16.07 6.21 -9.58
CA ARG A 248 -17.54 6.18 -9.66
C ARG A 248 -18.07 4.89 -10.31
N ASN A 249 -17.38 4.39 -11.32
CA ASN A 249 -17.75 3.13 -11.96
C ASN A 249 -17.64 1.96 -10.97
N LEU A 250 -16.51 1.85 -10.28
CA LEU A 250 -16.30 0.78 -9.30
C LEU A 250 -17.31 0.87 -8.15
N ARG A 251 -17.54 2.07 -7.61
CA ARG A 251 -18.58 2.32 -6.57
C ARG A 251 -19.98 1.95 -7.05
N ARG A 252 -20.31 2.17 -8.34
CA ARG A 252 -21.59 1.75 -8.92
C ARG A 252 -21.70 0.22 -8.93
N VAL A 253 -20.64 -0.48 -9.32
CA VAL A 253 -20.60 -1.95 -9.29
C VAL A 253 -20.82 -2.47 -7.86
N MET A 254 -20.08 -1.94 -6.89
CA MET A 254 -20.24 -2.32 -5.47
C MET A 254 -21.68 -2.12 -4.99
N ARG A 255 -22.28 -0.95 -5.25
CA ARG A 255 -23.69 -0.69 -4.88
C ARG A 255 -24.67 -1.64 -5.54
N ALA A 256 -24.49 -1.92 -6.83
CA ALA A 256 -25.37 -2.84 -7.58
C ALA A 256 -25.34 -4.28 -7.03
N HIS A 257 -24.28 -4.65 -6.32
CA HIS A 257 -24.15 -5.96 -5.67
C HIS A 257 -24.38 -5.94 -4.15
N GLY A 258 -25.02 -4.87 -3.63
CA GLY A 258 -25.33 -4.76 -2.19
C GLY A 258 -24.11 -4.57 -1.30
N ASP A 259 -23.02 -4.00 -1.87
CA ASP A 259 -21.74 -3.77 -1.18
C ASP A 259 -21.41 -2.27 -1.05
N ALA A 260 -22.44 -1.47 -0.84
CA ALA A 260 -22.31 -0.02 -0.73
C ALA A 260 -21.52 0.44 0.51
N ALA A 261 -21.53 -0.37 1.57
CA ALA A 261 -20.91 -0.04 2.86
C ALA A 261 -19.39 -0.27 2.86
N THR A 262 -18.88 -1.17 2.04
CA THR A 262 -17.46 -1.53 1.98
C THR A 262 -16.62 -0.35 1.49
N PRO A 263 -15.53 0.02 2.19
CA PRO A 263 -14.63 1.08 1.76
C PRO A 263 -13.87 0.72 0.47
N LEU A 264 -13.48 1.77 -0.25
CA LEU A 264 -12.59 1.70 -1.40
C LEU A 264 -11.23 2.32 -1.01
N TYR A 265 -10.15 1.66 -1.38
CA TYR A 265 -8.79 2.14 -1.20
C TYR A 265 -8.16 2.43 -2.56
N VAL A 266 -7.41 3.51 -2.68
CA VAL A 266 -6.58 3.81 -3.85
C VAL A 266 -5.15 3.46 -3.46
N THR A 267 -4.78 2.18 -3.62
CA THR A 267 -3.52 1.66 -3.11
C THR A 267 -2.32 1.95 -4.00
N GLU A 268 -2.58 2.43 -5.22
CA GLU A 268 -1.61 3.09 -6.08
C GLU A 268 -2.32 4.15 -6.92
N MET A 269 -1.70 5.31 -7.05
CA MET A 269 -2.01 6.33 -8.05
C MET A 269 -0.75 7.15 -8.36
N GLY A 270 -0.58 7.57 -9.59
CA GLY A 270 0.57 8.37 -10.00
C GLY A 270 0.52 8.75 -11.46
N TRP A 271 1.41 9.63 -11.82
CA TRP A 271 1.73 10.05 -13.19
C TRP A 271 3.24 10.19 -13.31
N GLY A 272 3.77 9.91 -14.48
CA GLY A 272 5.16 10.18 -14.79
C GLY A 272 5.41 11.67 -15.08
N SER A 273 6.64 12.10 -14.87
CA SER A 273 7.12 13.47 -15.10
C SER A 273 7.93 13.62 -16.39
N ASP A 274 8.08 12.55 -17.15
CA ASP A 274 8.85 12.54 -18.39
C ASP A 274 8.04 13.06 -19.58
N SER A 275 8.52 12.80 -20.77
CA SER A 275 7.92 13.23 -22.04
C SER A 275 6.46 12.77 -22.17
N LEU A 276 5.66 13.49 -22.95
CA LEU A 276 4.23 13.19 -23.15
C LEU A 276 3.98 12.01 -24.11
N GLU A 277 4.90 11.08 -24.27
CA GLU A 277 4.78 9.93 -25.16
C GLU A 277 3.75 8.90 -24.68
N SER A 278 3.60 8.78 -23.37
CA SER A 278 2.59 7.95 -22.74
C SER A 278 1.41 8.79 -22.24
N ARG A 279 0.20 8.24 -22.29
CA ARG A 279 -0.99 8.87 -21.69
C ARG A 279 -0.91 9.05 -20.17
N TRP A 280 0.06 8.44 -19.51
CA TRP A 280 0.31 8.54 -18.06
C TRP A 280 1.46 9.49 -17.75
N GLU A 281 2.21 9.93 -18.77
CA GLU A 281 3.22 10.97 -18.66
C GLU A 281 2.58 12.35 -18.76
N ARG A 282 2.96 13.25 -17.87
CA ARG A 282 2.36 14.59 -17.74
C ARG A 282 3.38 15.71 -17.81
N GLY A 283 4.67 15.40 -17.97
CA GLY A 283 5.75 16.35 -17.75
C GLY A 283 5.84 16.75 -16.28
N VAL A 284 6.91 17.41 -15.91
CA VAL A 284 7.24 17.75 -14.51
C VAL A 284 6.15 18.58 -13.84
N GLN A 285 5.64 19.61 -14.50
CA GLN A 285 4.61 20.48 -13.96
C GLN A 285 3.24 19.82 -13.98
N GLY A 286 2.95 19.06 -15.04
CA GLY A 286 1.69 18.31 -15.17
C GLY A 286 1.54 17.22 -14.14
N GLN A 287 2.62 16.52 -13.75
CA GLN A 287 2.62 15.55 -12.66
C GLN A 287 2.14 16.20 -11.36
N ALA A 288 2.68 17.36 -10.99
CA ALA A 288 2.33 18.09 -9.80
C ALA A 288 0.86 18.60 -9.85
N GLN A 289 0.40 19.10 -11.00
CA GLN A 289 -0.96 19.59 -11.18
C GLN A 289 -1.99 18.45 -11.08
N GLU A 290 -1.74 17.31 -11.73
CA GLU A 290 -2.64 16.15 -11.68
C GLU A 290 -2.70 15.55 -10.27
N PHE A 291 -1.57 15.51 -9.55
CA PHE A 291 -1.53 15.11 -8.15
C PHE A 291 -2.43 16.00 -7.29
N ASP A 292 -2.25 17.31 -7.36
CA ASP A 292 -3.01 18.28 -6.56
C ASP A 292 -4.52 18.18 -6.84
N GLN A 293 -4.91 18.12 -8.13
CA GLN A 293 -6.31 17.94 -8.53
C GLN A 293 -6.90 16.60 -8.04
N ALA A 294 -6.12 15.51 -8.12
CA ALA A 294 -6.53 14.21 -7.64
C ALA A 294 -6.74 14.22 -6.11
N MET A 295 -5.81 14.78 -5.36
CA MET A 295 -5.90 14.88 -3.91
C MET A 295 -7.11 15.72 -3.48
N ALA A 296 -7.30 16.91 -4.07
CA ALA A 296 -8.47 17.74 -3.81
C ALA A 296 -9.79 16.98 -4.07
N MET A 297 -9.87 16.28 -5.18
CA MET A 297 -11.04 15.46 -5.52
C MET A 297 -11.26 14.32 -4.51
N LEU A 298 -10.20 13.57 -4.17
CA LEU A 298 -10.28 12.40 -3.28
C LEU A 298 -10.66 12.82 -1.86
N VAL A 299 -10.06 13.86 -1.33
CA VAL A 299 -10.35 14.41 0.02
C VAL A 299 -11.78 14.95 0.09
N ASN A 300 -12.20 15.76 -0.90
CA ASN A 300 -13.55 16.34 -0.93
C ASN A 300 -14.65 15.27 -1.04
N HIS A 301 -14.39 14.17 -1.74
CA HIS A 301 -15.37 13.10 -1.94
C HIS A 301 -15.14 11.88 -1.02
N ARG A 302 -14.15 11.89 -0.10
CA ARG A 302 -13.76 10.70 0.66
C ARG A 302 -14.91 10.04 1.42
N ARG A 303 -15.80 10.83 2.00
CA ARG A 303 -16.98 10.32 2.74
C ARG A 303 -18.02 9.73 1.77
N ALA A 304 -18.35 10.46 0.69
CA ALA A 304 -19.36 10.04 -0.28
C ALA A 304 -18.93 8.78 -1.06
N TRP A 305 -17.63 8.64 -1.34
CA TRP A 305 -17.06 7.47 -2.02
C TRP A 305 -16.49 6.45 -1.06
N ARG A 306 -16.53 6.70 0.26
CA ARG A 306 -15.99 5.83 1.31
C ARG A 306 -14.53 5.45 1.02
N ILE A 307 -13.69 6.43 0.70
CA ILE A 307 -12.26 6.22 0.47
C ILE A 307 -11.58 6.03 1.82
N GLY A 308 -10.95 4.87 2.03
CA GLY A 308 -10.27 4.51 3.27
C GLY A 308 -8.81 4.99 3.35
N GLY A 309 -8.22 5.35 2.22
CA GLY A 309 -6.86 5.87 2.10
C GLY A 309 -6.39 5.87 0.66
N VAL A 310 -5.33 6.64 0.41
CA VAL A 310 -4.69 6.76 -0.90
C VAL A 310 -3.18 6.62 -0.76
N TRP A 311 -2.52 5.98 -1.75
CA TRP A 311 -1.08 5.81 -1.80
C TRP A 311 -0.55 6.33 -3.12
N TRP A 312 0.43 7.22 -3.04
CA TRP A 312 1.15 7.70 -4.22
C TRP A 312 2.17 6.66 -4.69
N PHE A 313 2.23 6.42 -5.95
CA PHE A 313 3.23 5.63 -6.65
C PHE A 313 4.03 6.57 -7.56
N SER A 314 5.33 6.86 -7.31
CA SER A 314 6.26 6.15 -6.42
C SER A 314 7.06 7.14 -5.58
N TRP A 315 8.04 6.64 -4.79
CA TRP A 315 8.86 7.48 -3.91
C TRP A 315 9.94 8.23 -4.67
N ILE A 316 10.79 7.51 -5.41
CA ILE A 316 11.86 8.05 -6.25
C ILE A 316 11.71 7.53 -7.67
N ASP A 317 12.23 8.29 -8.63
CA ASP A 317 12.41 7.82 -9.99
C ASP A 317 13.42 6.65 -9.99
N ALA A 318 13.11 5.61 -10.73
CA ALA A 318 13.96 4.42 -10.82
C ALA A 318 13.57 3.63 -12.06
N ASP A 319 14.52 2.91 -12.65
CA ASP A 319 14.23 2.00 -13.75
C ASP A 319 13.00 1.15 -13.46
N GLY A 320 11.98 1.29 -14.27
CA GLY A 320 10.67 0.66 -14.09
C GLY A 320 10.23 -0.12 -15.32
N ALA A 321 9.46 -1.18 -15.06
CA ALA A 321 8.95 -2.05 -16.13
C ALA A 321 7.67 -1.53 -16.80
N CYS A 322 7.19 -0.34 -16.46
CA CYS A 322 5.98 0.24 -17.04
C CYS A 322 6.27 1.58 -17.74
N GLN A 323 5.33 2.06 -18.55
CA GLN A 323 5.49 3.22 -19.42
C GLN A 323 5.69 4.57 -18.70
N PHE A 324 5.58 4.63 -17.38
CA PHE A 324 5.73 5.85 -16.59
C PHE A 324 6.37 5.59 -15.22
N CYS A 325 6.72 4.33 -14.91
CA CYS A 325 7.23 3.96 -13.58
C CYS A 325 8.59 4.58 -13.29
N ASP A 326 9.42 4.75 -14.31
CA ASP A 326 10.74 5.33 -14.22
C ASP A 326 10.74 6.81 -13.80
N SER A 327 9.66 7.53 -14.10
CA SER A 327 9.50 8.97 -13.83
C SER A 327 8.35 9.29 -12.84
N ALA A 328 7.80 8.28 -12.15
CA ALA A 328 6.65 8.45 -11.25
C ALA A 328 7.01 8.94 -9.84
N GLY A 329 8.29 9.04 -9.50
CA GLY A 329 8.77 9.44 -8.18
C GLY A 329 8.31 10.84 -7.76
N LEU A 330 8.26 11.07 -6.44
CA LEU A 330 8.23 12.41 -5.86
C LEU A 330 9.58 13.11 -6.00
N LEU A 331 10.64 12.31 -6.01
CA LEU A 331 12.04 12.72 -6.14
C LEU A 331 12.64 12.13 -7.41
N THR A 332 13.68 12.79 -7.92
CA THR A 332 14.53 12.22 -8.97
C THR A 332 15.31 11.02 -8.43
N GLU A 333 15.98 10.26 -9.31
CA GLU A 333 16.91 9.19 -8.91
C GLU A 333 18.04 9.71 -8.00
N ALA A 334 18.49 10.96 -8.22
CA ALA A 334 19.47 11.64 -7.38
C ALA A 334 18.89 12.13 -6.03
N ARG A 335 17.61 11.84 -5.73
CA ARG A 335 16.88 12.30 -4.52
C ARG A 335 16.70 13.80 -4.44
N GLU A 336 16.56 14.47 -5.56
CA GLU A 336 16.22 15.88 -5.64
C GLU A 336 14.70 16.07 -5.76
N ALA A 337 14.18 17.13 -5.16
CA ALA A 337 12.74 17.41 -5.12
C ALA A 337 12.20 17.82 -6.48
N LYS A 338 11.22 17.10 -7.01
CA LYS A 338 10.41 17.49 -8.16
C LYS A 338 9.26 18.42 -7.71
N PRO A 339 8.62 19.18 -8.60
CA PRO A 339 7.48 20.02 -8.25
C PRO A 339 6.36 19.29 -7.50
N VAL A 340 6.12 18.02 -7.80
CA VAL A 340 5.14 17.18 -7.10
C VAL A 340 5.50 16.96 -5.63
N TRP A 341 6.77 16.97 -5.23
CA TRP A 341 7.24 16.88 -3.86
C TRP A 341 6.68 18.00 -2.99
N TYR A 342 6.70 19.24 -3.46
CA TYR A 342 6.17 20.39 -2.72
C TYR A 342 4.67 20.26 -2.52
N ARG A 343 3.92 19.89 -3.57
CA ARG A 343 2.48 19.61 -3.45
C ARG A 343 2.19 18.47 -2.50
N PHE A 344 2.97 17.41 -2.56
CA PHE A 344 2.81 16.27 -1.66
C PHE A 344 2.93 16.68 -0.19
N ASN A 345 3.95 17.47 0.17
CA ASN A 345 4.16 17.96 1.53
C ASN A 345 3.05 18.92 1.99
N GLU A 346 2.48 19.75 1.11
CA GLU A 346 1.29 20.55 1.43
C GLU A 346 0.09 19.69 1.87
N TRP A 347 -0.11 18.54 1.20
CA TRP A 347 -1.21 17.64 1.53
C TRP A 347 -0.96 16.80 2.79
N THR A 348 0.28 16.43 3.05
CA THR A 348 0.63 15.58 4.21
C THR A 348 0.98 16.38 5.46
N GLY A 349 1.28 17.68 5.34
CA GLY A 349 1.78 18.52 6.43
C GLY A 349 3.27 18.30 6.70
N GLY A 350 4.01 17.79 5.72
CA GLY A 350 5.45 17.57 5.81
C GLY A 350 6.28 18.83 5.58
N ASP A 351 7.58 18.70 5.79
CA ASP A 351 8.58 19.74 5.56
C ASP A 351 9.22 19.54 4.17
N ALA A 352 8.81 20.38 3.21
CA ALA A 352 9.27 20.31 1.83
C ALA A 352 10.72 20.77 1.62
N ASP A 353 11.31 21.52 2.56
CA ASP A 353 12.65 22.10 2.42
C ASP A 353 13.77 21.12 2.85
N THR A 354 13.41 19.87 3.12
CA THR A 354 14.35 18.84 3.59
C THR A 354 15.23 18.23 2.50
N VAL A 355 14.96 18.52 1.23
CA VAL A 355 15.73 18.01 0.07
C VAL A 355 16.06 19.12 -0.92
N PRO A 356 17.21 19.02 -1.63
CA PRO A 356 17.54 19.96 -2.70
C PRO A 356 16.49 19.94 -3.81
N ARG A 357 16.24 21.11 -4.42
CA ARG A 357 15.37 21.22 -5.60
C ARG A 357 16.08 20.61 -6.81
N ALA A 358 15.37 19.80 -7.59
CA ALA A 358 15.89 19.27 -8.83
C ALA A 358 16.10 20.40 -9.87
N SER A 359 17.23 20.36 -10.56
CA SER A 359 17.51 21.21 -11.72
C SER A 359 16.84 20.58 -12.95
N LEU A 360 15.52 20.64 -13.01
CA LEU A 360 14.74 20.14 -14.14
C LEU A 360 14.62 21.27 -15.17
N GLY A 361 15.05 21.02 -16.41
CA GLY A 361 14.82 21.95 -17.52
C GLY A 361 13.34 22.25 -17.72
N ASP A 362 13.02 23.46 -18.13
CA ASP A 362 11.66 23.90 -18.46
C ASP A 362 11.08 23.13 -19.66
#